data_82bb1487bb60198a1a2a166b484a1fdf
#
_entry.id   82bb1487bb60198a1a2a166b484a1fdf
#
_cell.length_a   1.000
_cell.length_b   1.000
_cell.length_c   1.000
_cell.angle_alpha   90.00
_cell.angle_beta   90.00
_cell.angle_gamma   90.00
#
_symmetry.space_group_name_H-M   'P 1'
#
loop_
_entity.id
_entity.type
_entity.pdbx_description
1 polymer ?
#
loop_
_entity_poly.entity_id
_entity_poly.type
_entity_poly.pdbx_seq_one_letter_code
_entity_poly.pdbx_strand_id
1 'polypeptide(L)' 'MSTGKVKWFNGDKGYGFITDDQGQGDIFVHFSGINGSGYKSLEEGQKVSFEVENDARSNKSRAVNVTDL' A
#
# COMPACT_ATOMS: atom_id res chain seq x y z
N MET A 1 8.41 9.43 -4.42
CA MET A 1 7.01 9.00 -4.43
C MET A 1 6.82 7.93 -5.48
N SER A 2 6.23 6.82 -5.11
CA SER A 2 6.00 5.71 -6.03
C SER A 2 4.53 5.58 -6.36
N THR A 3 4.22 4.92 -7.46
CA THR A 3 2.85 4.64 -7.84
C THR A 3 2.69 3.16 -8.13
N GLY A 4 1.48 2.66 -7.97
CA GLY A 4 1.17 1.27 -8.23
C GLY A 4 -0.32 1.02 -8.23
N LYS A 5 -0.66 -0.25 -8.36
CA LYS A 5 -2.06 -0.68 -8.30
C LYS A 5 -2.24 -1.65 -7.15
N VAL A 6 -3.37 -1.53 -6.48
CA VAL A 6 -3.72 -2.44 -5.40
C VAL A 6 -3.92 -3.83 -5.98
N LYS A 7 -3.13 -4.79 -5.53
CA LYS A 7 -3.28 -6.18 -5.93
C LYS A 7 -4.49 -6.80 -5.25
N TRP A 8 -4.58 -6.62 -3.94
CA TRP A 8 -5.74 -6.97 -3.14
C TRP A 8 -5.62 -6.30 -1.78
N PHE A 9 -6.74 -6.13 -1.12
CA PHE A 9 -6.75 -5.54 0.21
C PHE A 9 -7.87 -6.17 1.03
N ASN A 10 -7.54 -6.60 2.24
CA ASN A 10 -8.52 -7.19 3.16
C ASN A 10 -8.90 -6.15 4.21
N GLY A 11 -10.09 -5.57 4.07
CA GLY A 11 -10.56 -4.53 4.98
C GLY A 11 -10.80 -5.03 6.40
N ASP A 12 -11.12 -6.31 6.56
CA ASP A 12 -11.36 -6.88 7.88
C ASP A 12 -10.06 -7.03 8.67
N LYS A 13 -9.00 -7.43 8.01
CA LYS A 13 -7.70 -7.60 8.64
C LYS A 13 -6.86 -6.33 8.59
N GLY A 14 -7.19 -5.41 7.70
CA GLY A 14 -6.54 -4.13 7.58
C GLY A 14 -5.22 -4.14 6.87
N TYR A 15 -4.98 -5.07 5.95
CA TYR A 15 -3.75 -5.10 5.19
C TYR A 15 -3.98 -5.65 3.77
N GLY A 16 -2.98 -5.44 2.93
CA GLY A 16 -3.02 -5.92 1.56
C GLY A 16 -1.68 -5.73 0.89
N PHE A 17 -1.69 -5.78 -0.44
CA PHE A 17 -0.49 -5.59 -1.24
C PHE A 17 -0.75 -4.67 -2.42
N ILE A 18 0.26 -3.90 -2.76
CA ILE A 18 0.27 -3.01 -3.92
C ILE A 18 1.33 -3.52 -4.89
N THR A 19 0.98 -3.65 -6.16
CA THR A 19 1.94 -3.99 -7.20
C THR A 19 2.56 -2.70 -7.70
N ASP A 20 3.89 -2.60 -7.57
CA ASP A 20 4.63 -1.40 -7.99
C ASP A 20 4.64 -1.31 -9.51
N ASP A 21 4.32 -0.12 -10.04
CA ASP A 21 4.33 0.14 -11.48
C ASP A 21 5.73 0.03 -12.09
N GLN A 22 6.76 0.18 -11.26
CA GLN A 22 8.14 0.09 -11.74
C GLN A 22 8.74 -1.31 -11.67
N GLY A 23 7.90 -2.29 -11.37
CA GLY A 23 8.33 -3.68 -11.42
C GLY A 23 9.11 -4.18 -10.21
N GLN A 24 9.02 -3.51 -9.09
CA GLN A 24 9.68 -3.94 -7.86
C GLN A 24 8.91 -5.03 -7.11
N GLY A 25 7.85 -5.52 -7.69
CA GLY A 25 7.04 -6.58 -7.09
C GLY A 25 5.95 -6.04 -6.19
N ASP A 26 5.46 -6.90 -5.32
CA ASP A 26 4.38 -6.57 -4.42
C ASP A 26 4.92 -5.93 -3.15
N ILE A 27 4.26 -4.87 -2.70
CA ILE A 27 4.66 -4.13 -1.50
C ILE A 27 3.52 -4.21 -0.49
N PHE A 28 3.85 -4.61 0.72
CA PHE A 28 2.89 -4.72 1.81
C PHE A 28 2.33 -3.34 2.18
N VAL A 29 1.02 -3.27 2.40
CA VAL A 29 0.36 -2.05 2.87
C VAL A 29 -0.55 -2.40 4.03
N HIS A 30 -0.50 -1.59 5.09
CA HIS A 30 -1.36 -1.72 6.25
C HIS A 30 -2.28 -0.50 6.31
N PHE A 31 -3.48 -0.68 6.88
CA PHE A 31 -4.45 0.42 6.90
C PHE A 31 -3.91 1.68 7.59
N SER A 32 -2.99 1.53 8.53
CA SER A 32 -2.37 2.67 9.20
C SER A 32 -1.48 3.50 8.26
N GLY A 33 -1.06 2.93 7.14
CA GLY A 33 -0.27 3.63 6.14
C GLY A 33 -1.09 4.30 5.06
N ILE A 34 -2.41 4.20 5.11
CA ILE A 34 -3.29 4.79 4.11
C ILE A 34 -3.70 6.18 4.56
N ASN A 35 -3.46 7.18 3.71
CA ASN A 35 -3.91 8.53 3.96
C ASN A 35 -5.38 8.66 3.59
N GLY A 36 -6.11 9.42 4.40
CA GLY A 36 -7.50 9.69 4.12
C GLY A 36 -8.28 9.85 5.41
N SER A 37 -9.34 10.60 5.34
CA SER A 37 -10.26 10.76 6.45
C SER A 37 -11.41 9.77 6.29
N GLY A 38 -11.66 8.96 7.29
CA GLY A 38 -12.78 8.04 7.27
C GLY A 38 -12.41 6.64 6.82
N TYR A 39 -12.90 6.24 5.68
CA TYR A 39 -12.82 4.86 5.25
C TYR A 39 -11.42 4.49 4.74
N LYS A 40 -10.76 3.60 5.46
CA LYS A 40 -9.39 3.20 5.15
C LYS A 40 -9.36 1.81 4.52
N SER A 41 -9.84 1.72 3.30
CA SER A 41 -9.75 0.48 2.53
C SER A 41 -9.42 0.81 1.09
N LEU A 42 -8.85 -0.16 0.42
CA LEU A 42 -8.46 -0.03 -0.98
C LEU A 42 -9.20 -1.10 -1.79
N GLU A 43 -9.51 -0.76 -3.03
CA GLU A 43 -10.14 -1.71 -3.93
C GLU A 43 -9.09 -2.36 -4.84
N GLU A 44 -9.34 -3.60 -5.20
CA GLU A 44 -8.48 -4.33 -6.11
C GLU A 44 -8.40 -3.60 -7.46
N GLY A 45 -7.17 -3.39 -7.93
CA GLY A 45 -6.93 -2.68 -9.18
C GLY A 45 -6.94 -1.16 -9.06
N GLN A 46 -7.18 -0.62 -7.87
CA GLN A 46 -7.18 0.82 -7.65
C GLN A 46 -5.77 1.37 -7.79
N LYS A 47 -5.64 2.49 -8.49
CA LYS A 47 -4.35 3.14 -8.65
C LYS A 47 -4.08 4.07 -7.49
N VAL A 48 -2.87 3.97 -6.91
CA VAL A 48 -2.50 4.74 -5.73
C VAL A 48 -1.07 5.25 -5.86
N SER A 49 -0.77 6.31 -5.13
CA SER A 49 0.60 6.75 -4.90
C SER A 49 0.98 6.39 -3.46
N PHE A 50 2.26 6.12 -3.25
CA PHE A 50 2.73 5.71 -1.94
C PHE A 50 4.22 5.96 -1.81
N GLU A 51 4.72 5.85 -0.58
CA GLU A 51 6.14 5.85 -0.30
C GLU A 51 6.52 4.50 0.28
N VAL A 52 7.77 4.09 0.05
CA VAL A 52 8.26 2.82 0.57
C VAL A 52 9.11 3.08 1.80
N GLU A 53 8.78 2.40 2.89
CA GLU A 53 9.53 2.48 4.12
C GLU A 53 10.09 1.09 4.44
N ASN A 54 11.37 1.01 4.75
CA ASN A 54 12.00 -0.24 5.11
C ASN A 54 11.98 -0.42 6.63
N ASP A 55 11.52 -1.59 7.07
CA ASP A 55 11.58 -1.96 8.47
C ASP A 55 12.92 -2.66 8.73
N ALA A 56 13.78 -1.99 9.49
CA ALA A 56 15.10 -2.52 9.79
C ALA A 56 15.06 -3.82 10.60
N ARG A 57 14.01 -4.03 11.37
CA ARG A 57 13.89 -5.23 12.22
C ARG A 57 13.56 -6.47 11.41
N SER A 58 12.63 -6.34 10.47
CA SER A 58 12.17 -7.48 9.67
C SER A 58 12.79 -7.50 8.29
N ASN A 59 13.55 -6.48 7.94
CA ASN A 59 14.15 -6.32 6.61
C ASN A 59 13.11 -6.39 5.50
N LYS A 60 11.93 -5.85 5.76
CA LYS A 60 10.82 -5.84 4.81
C LYS A 60 10.41 -4.41 4.48
N SER A 61 9.94 -4.22 3.26
CA SER A 61 9.42 -2.94 2.80
C SER A 61 7.92 -2.89 2.99
N ARG A 62 7.40 -1.71 3.28
CA ARG A 62 5.96 -1.49 3.34
C ARG A 62 5.61 -0.15 2.72
N ALA A 63 4.40 -0.04 2.22
CA ALA A 63 3.90 1.21 1.66
C ALA A 63 3.34 2.08 2.77
N VAL A 64 3.69 3.36 2.74
CA VAL A 64 3.18 4.37 3.67
C VAL A 64 2.71 5.57 2.87
N ASN A 65 1.94 6.45 3.50
CA ASN A 65 1.35 7.62 2.82
C ASN A 65 0.61 7.24 1.54
N VAL A 66 -0.11 6.13 1.59
CA VAL A 66 -0.85 5.65 0.44
C VAL A 66 -2.03 6.58 0.18
N THR A 67 -2.08 7.11 -1.03
CA THR A 67 -3.10 8.08 -1.42
C THR A 67 -3.75 7.61 -2.71
N ASP A 68 -5.06 7.70 -2.76
CA ASP A 68 -5.83 7.40 -3.95
C ASP A 68 -5.53 8.41 -5.06
N LEU A 69 -5.31 7.92 -6.25
CA LEU A 69 -5.04 8.78 -7.42
C LEU A 69 -6.28 9.04 -8.25
#